data_fc69585420cd38c91238d1deadf23ee0
#
_entry.id   fc69585420cd38c91238d1deadf23ee0
#
_cell.length_a   1.000
_cell.length_b   1.000
_cell.length_c   1.000
_cell.angle_alpha   90.00
_cell.angle_beta   90.00
_cell.angle_gamma   90.00
#
_symmetry.space_group_name_H-M   'P 1'
#
loop_
_entity.id
_entity.type
_entity.pdbx_description
1 polymer ?
#
loop_
_entity_poly.entity_id
_entity_poly.type
_entity_poly.pdbx_seq_one_letter_code
_entity_poly.pdbx_strand_id
1 'polypeptide(L)'
;MNVYSNVLDMVGQTPMLEVTHIDTGPCRLFLKLELMNPGGSIKDRIGISMIEEAEKRGDISPGDTIVEATAGNTGLGLALVAAQKGYGLVIVLPDKMSQEKIFNLRAMGAEVILTRSDVGRGHPEYYQDLGKRVAEERGAYFINQFGNPDNPLAHEMGTAPEIVEQMGGDLD
;
A
#
# COMPACT_ATOMS: atom_id res chain seq x y z
N MET A 1 -6.13 -21.49 -16.84
CA MET A 1 -5.14 -21.46 -15.73
C MET A 1 -4.31 -20.22 -15.97
N ASN A 2 -4.35 -19.25 -15.06
CA ASN A 2 -3.60 -18.01 -15.23
C ASN A 2 -2.18 -18.25 -14.68
N VAL A 3 -1.18 -18.06 -15.52
CA VAL A 3 0.24 -18.08 -15.15
C VAL A 3 0.75 -16.66 -15.29
N TYR A 4 1.20 -16.08 -14.18
CA TYR A 4 1.73 -14.72 -14.14
C TYR A 4 3.26 -14.77 -14.13
N SER A 5 3.90 -13.87 -14.85
CA SER A 5 5.36 -13.69 -14.84
C SER A 5 5.81 -12.62 -13.84
N ASN A 6 4.90 -11.79 -13.40
CA ASN A 6 5.12 -10.71 -12.45
C ASN A 6 4.09 -10.76 -11.33
N VAL A 7 4.52 -10.71 -10.09
CA VAL A 7 3.63 -10.72 -8.93
C VAL A 7 2.70 -9.50 -8.89
N LEU A 8 3.09 -8.37 -9.47
CA LEU A 8 2.26 -7.17 -9.54
C LEU A 8 1.03 -7.35 -10.43
N ASP A 9 1.09 -8.23 -11.44
CA ASP A 9 -0.04 -8.56 -12.30
C ASP A 9 -1.13 -9.36 -11.57
N MET A 10 -0.83 -9.84 -10.36
CA MET A 10 -1.79 -10.55 -9.49
C MET A 10 -2.54 -9.61 -8.54
N VAL A 11 -2.19 -8.32 -8.51
CA VAL A 11 -2.84 -7.33 -7.66
C VAL A 11 -4.14 -6.88 -8.29
N GLY A 12 -5.20 -6.83 -7.48
CA GLY A 12 -6.54 -6.51 -7.98
C GLY A 12 -7.32 -7.74 -8.44
N GLN A 13 -8.43 -7.52 -9.11
CA GLN A 13 -9.41 -8.55 -9.52
C GLN A 13 -9.75 -9.52 -8.38
N THR A 14 -9.79 -9.00 -7.17
CA THR A 14 -10.05 -9.78 -5.96
C THR A 14 -11.48 -10.31 -5.96
N PRO A 15 -11.73 -11.50 -5.38
CA PRO A 15 -13.07 -12.08 -5.33
C PRO A 15 -14.02 -11.22 -4.49
N MET A 16 -15.30 -11.37 -4.77
CA MET A 16 -16.37 -10.88 -3.93
C MET A 16 -17.13 -12.06 -3.32
N LEU A 17 -17.39 -11.99 -2.01
CA LEU A 17 -18.09 -13.00 -1.24
C LEU A 17 -19.43 -12.46 -0.75
N GLU A 18 -20.54 -13.12 -1.09
CA GLU A 18 -21.83 -12.85 -0.45
C GLU A 18 -21.89 -13.50 0.93
N VAL A 19 -22.26 -12.72 1.94
CA VAL A 19 -22.43 -13.20 3.32
C VAL A 19 -23.86 -13.60 3.55
N THR A 20 -24.10 -14.91 3.72
CA THR A 20 -25.46 -15.49 3.81
C THR A 20 -25.84 -15.95 5.20
N HIS A 21 -24.91 -15.92 6.17
CA HIS A 21 -25.13 -16.46 7.52
C HIS A 21 -25.34 -15.37 8.60
N ILE A 22 -25.38 -14.11 8.18
CA ILE A 22 -25.70 -12.98 9.05
C ILE A 22 -27.05 -12.43 8.64
N ASP A 23 -27.94 -12.17 9.61
CA ASP A 23 -29.20 -11.49 9.33
C ASP A 23 -28.93 -10.04 8.99
N THR A 24 -29.11 -9.68 7.73
CA THR A 24 -28.94 -8.34 7.19
C THR A 24 -30.30 -7.66 6.89
N GLY A 25 -31.40 -8.26 7.34
CA GLY A 25 -32.74 -7.81 7.00
C GLY A 25 -33.01 -7.97 5.49
N PRO A 26 -33.57 -6.96 4.81
CA PRO A 26 -33.84 -7.01 3.37
C PRO A 26 -32.60 -6.81 2.48
N CYS A 27 -31.44 -6.48 3.06
CA CYS A 27 -30.23 -6.16 2.32
C CYS A 27 -29.37 -7.38 2.06
N ARG A 28 -28.67 -7.42 0.94
CA ARG A 28 -27.59 -8.38 0.68
C ARG A 28 -26.25 -7.76 1.10
N LEU A 29 -25.40 -8.55 1.73
CA LEU A 29 -24.07 -8.10 2.18
C LEU A 29 -22.98 -8.79 1.36
N PHE A 30 -22.09 -8.01 0.79
CA PHE A 30 -20.96 -8.50 0.04
C PHE A 30 -19.63 -8.01 0.62
N LEU A 31 -18.63 -8.86 0.59
CA LEU A 31 -17.25 -8.56 1.01
C LEU A 31 -16.32 -8.62 -0.19
N LYS A 32 -15.67 -7.50 -0.53
CA LYS A 32 -14.56 -7.47 -1.48
C LYS A 32 -13.30 -7.97 -0.79
N LEU A 33 -12.78 -9.15 -1.17
CA LEU A 33 -11.75 -9.87 -0.42
C LEU A 33 -10.35 -9.36 -0.75
N GLU A 34 -10.03 -8.13 -0.35
CA GLU A 34 -8.75 -7.47 -0.60
C GLU A 34 -7.54 -8.16 0.09
N LEU A 35 -7.79 -9.04 1.05
CA LEU A 35 -6.77 -9.90 1.65
C LEU A 35 -6.17 -10.91 0.64
N MET A 36 -6.82 -11.11 -0.51
CA MET A 36 -6.37 -12.01 -1.57
C MET A 36 -5.30 -11.37 -2.49
N ASN A 37 -5.01 -10.07 -2.36
CA ASN A 37 -3.85 -9.49 -3.01
C ASN A 37 -2.55 -10.13 -2.50
N PRO A 38 -1.48 -10.21 -3.31
CA PRO A 38 -0.20 -10.86 -2.96
C PRO A 38 0.44 -10.38 -1.66
N GLY A 39 0.37 -9.07 -1.35
CA GLY A 39 0.82 -8.49 -0.09
C GLY A 39 -0.22 -8.57 1.04
N GLY A 40 -1.37 -9.20 0.79
CA GLY A 40 -2.40 -9.50 1.78
C GLY A 40 -3.34 -8.33 2.12
N SER A 41 -3.41 -7.29 1.30
CA SER A 41 -4.31 -6.16 1.57
C SER A 41 -4.61 -5.29 0.35
N ILE A 42 -5.62 -4.42 0.51
CA ILE A 42 -5.96 -3.36 -0.46
C ILE A 42 -4.77 -2.40 -0.72
N LYS A 43 -3.75 -2.37 0.15
CA LYS A 43 -2.63 -1.44 0.04
C LYS A 43 -1.66 -1.81 -1.08
N ASP A 44 -1.71 -3.00 -1.59
CA ASP A 44 -0.96 -3.41 -2.78
C ASP A 44 -1.35 -2.56 -3.98
N ARG A 45 -2.65 -2.26 -4.12
CA ARG A 45 -3.18 -1.40 -5.19
C ARG A 45 -2.59 0.00 -5.16
N ILE A 46 -2.59 0.64 -4.00
CA ILE A 46 -2.04 1.99 -3.85
C ILE A 46 -0.51 2.00 -3.97
N GLY A 47 0.16 0.91 -3.57
CA GLY A 47 1.60 0.76 -3.76
C GLY A 47 1.98 0.83 -5.24
N ILE A 48 1.27 0.11 -6.09
CA ILE A 48 1.45 0.14 -7.55
C ILE A 48 1.13 1.55 -8.09
N SER A 49 -0.05 2.07 -7.81
CA SER A 49 -0.53 3.34 -8.35
C SER A 49 0.42 4.50 -8.04
N MET A 50 0.81 4.67 -6.77
CA MET A 50 1.67 5.78 -6.36
C MET A 50 3.06 5.72 -7.00
N ILE A 51 3.63 4.52 -7.17
CA ILE A 51 4.93 4.36 -7.82
C ILE A 51 4.83 4.56 -9.33
N GLU A 52 3.84 3.94 -10.00
CA GLU A 52 3.71 4.04 -11.46
C GLU A 52 3.33 5.44 -11.93
N GLU A 53 2.50 6.16 -11.19
CA GLU A 53 2.20 7.55 -11.52
C GLU A 53 3.41 8.47 -11.30
N ALA A 54 4.23 8.22 -10.26
CA ALA A 54 5.49 8.93 -10.08
C ALA A 54 6.49 8.63 -11.21
N GLU A 55 6.59 7.38 -11.68
CA GLU A 55 7.37 7.00 -12.86
C GLU A 55 6.91 7.74 -14.13
N LYS A 56 5.59 7.79 -14.38
CA LYS A 56 5.01 8.47 -15.53
C LYS A 56 5.29 9.98 -15.56
N ARG A 57 5.33 10.60 -14.37
CA ARG A 57 5.70 12.01 -14.24
C ARG A 57 7.21 12.26 -14.34
N GLY A 58 8.02 11.21 -14.25
CA GLY A 58 9.47 11.32 -14.23
C GLY A 58 10.03 11.75 -12.86
N ASP A 59 9.23 11.61 -11.80
CA ASP A 59 9.64 11.94 -10.42
C ASP A 59 10.64 10.92 -9.88
N ILE A 60 10.54 9.65 -10.33
CA ILE A 60 11.42 8.53 -9.95
C ILE A 60 11.71 7.61 -11.14
N SER A 61 12.80 6.87 -11.01
CA SER A 61 13.23 5.83 -11.96
C SER A 61 13.75 4.60 -11.22
N PRO A 62 13.72 3.40 -11.79
CA PRO A 62 14.32 2.21 -11.19
C PRO A 62 15.76 2.47 -10.72
N GLY A 63 16.08 2.07 -9.49
CA GLY A 63 17.35 2.35 -8.82
C GLY A 63 17.28 3.51 -7.83
N ASP A 64 16.28 4.38 -7.91
CA ASP A 64 16.07 5.43 -6.93
C ASP A 64 15.61 4.87 -5.59
N THR A 65 15.71 5.68 -4.53
CA THR A 65 15.21 5.34 -3.20
C THR A 65 13.89 6.06 -2.94
N ILE A 66 12.92 5.32 -2.46
CA ILE A 66 11.63 5.83 -2.00
C ILE A 66 11.52 5.71 -0.48
N VAL A 67 10.84 6.66 0.15
CA VAL A 67 10.62 6.70 1.59
C VAL A 67 9.12 6.78 1.87
N GLU A 68 8.65 6.01 2.83
CA GLU A 68 7.28 6.14 3.34
C GLU A 68 7.24 6.02 4.87
N ALA A 69 6.36 6.79 5.47
CA ALA A 69 6.09 6.74 6.90
C ALA A 69 4.76 6.03 7.16
N THR A 70 4.82 4.76 7.57
CA THR A 70 3.61 3.97 7.74
C THR A 70 3.74 2.93 8.86
N ALA A 71 2.68 2.79 9.64
CA ALA A 71 2.56 1.74 10.65
C ALA A 71 1.81 0.50 10.13
N GLY A 72 1.41 0.48 8.86
CA GLY A 72 0.45 -0.48 8.34
C GLY A 72 0.87 -1.22 7.07
N ASN A 73 -0.14 -1.72 6.40
CA ASN A 73 0.00 -2.56 5.20
C ASN A 73 0.55 -1.79 3.97
N THR A 74 0.51 -0.46 3.98
CA THR A 74 1.09 0.34 2.89
C THR A 74 2.58 0.06 2.73
N GLY A 75 3.30 -0.12 3.84
CA GLY A 75 4.71 -0.50 3.78
C GLY A 75 4.95 -1.82 3.07
N LEU A 76 4.08 -2.83 3.30
CA LEU A 76 4.17 -4.12 2.62
C LEU A 76 3.83 -4.02 1.13
N GLY A 77 2.78 -3.28 0.77
CA GLY A 77 2.44 -3.03 -0.62
C GLY A 77 3.57 -2.31 -1.38
N LEU A 78 4.17 -1.29 -0.77
CA LEU A 78 5.33 -0.60 -1.35
C LEU A 78 6.56 -1.52 -1.45
N ALA A 79 6.80 -2.37 -0.45
CA ALA A 79 7.91 -3.32 -0.48
C ALA A 79 7.78 -4.33 -1.62
N LEU A 80 6.56 -4.81 -1.88
CA LEU A 80 6.28 -5.69 -3.01
C LEU A 80 6.65 -5.02 -4.34
N VAL A 81 6.20 -3.78 -4.54
CA VAL A 81 6.48 -3.03 -5.77
C VAL A 81 7.95 -2.67 -5.89
N ALA A 82 8.58 -2.19 -4.82
CA ALA A 82 9.98 -1.81 -4.79
C ALA A 82 10.89 -2.99 -5.13
N ALA A 83 10.65 -4.15 -4.52
CA ALA A 83 11.41 -5.37 -4.80
C ALA A 83 11.28 -5.81 -6.26
N GLN A 84 10.07 -5.70 -6.85
CA GLN A 84 9.82 -6.13 -8.23
C GLN A 84 10.36 -5.15 -9.26
N LYS A 85 10.33 -3.84 -8.98
CA LYS A 85 10.74 -2.78 -9.94
C LYS A 85 12.18 -2.29 -9.71
N GLY A 86 12.88 -2.76 -8.66
CA GLY A 86 14.27 -2.41 -8.40
C GLY A 86 14.46 -1.05 -7.72
N TYR A 87 13.54 -0.64 -6.85
CA TYR A 87 13.68 0.56 -6.00
C TYR A 87 14.32 0.23 -4.67
N GLY A 88 15.15 1.14 -4.15
CA GLY A 88 15.46 1.17 -2.72
C GLY A 88 14.20 1.61 -1.93
N LEU A 89 13.95 0.96 -0.79
CA LEU A 89 12.80 1.31 0.06
C LEU A 89 13.24 1.56 1.49
N VAL A 90 12.83 2.70 2.04
CA VAL A 90 12.98 3.04 3.45
C VAL A 90 11.61 3.22 4.08
N ILE A 91 11.32 2.45 5.11
CA ILE A 91 10.07 2.56 5.87
C ILE A 91 10.37 3.09 7.27
N VAL A 92 9.74 4.23 7.60
CA VAL A 92 9.76 4.80 8.94
C VAL A 92 8.48 4.40 9.67
N LEU A 93 8.62 3.72 10.81
CA LEU A 93 7.48 3.21 11.55
C LEU A 93 7.66 3.31 13.09
N PRO A 94 6.55 3.45 13.84
CA PRO A 94 6.60 3.49 15.30
C PRO A 94 7.08 2.15 15.90
N ASP A 95 7.81 2.21 17.00
CA ASP A 95 8.43 1.06 17.68
C ASP A 95 7.44 0.05 18.26
N LYS A 96 6.16 0.45 18.44
CA LYS A 96 5.08 -0.44 18.91
C LYS A 96 4.57 -1.44 17.86
N MET A 97 5.12 -1.41 16.65
CA MET A 97 4.70 -2.32 15.59
C MET A 97 5.16 -3.76 15.85
N SER A 98 4.37 -4.72 15.34
CA SER A 98 4.71 -6.13 15.53
C SER A 98 6.06 -6.49 14.89
N GLN A 99 6.83 -7.32 15.57
CA GLN A 99 8.12 -7.80 15.06
C GLN A 99 7.97 -8.55 13.73
N GLU A 100 6.84 -9.25 13.54
CA GLU A 100 6.52 -9.94 12.29
C GLU A 100 6.47 -8.99 11.10
N LYS A 101 5.79 -7.83 11.24
CA LYS A 101 5.72 -6.82 10.17
C LYS A 101 7.09 -6.23 9.86
N ILE A 102 7.88 -5.94 10.88
CA ILE A 102 9.26 -5.45 10.73
C ILE A 102 10.11 -6.48 10.00
N PHE A 103 10.00 -7.75 10.40
CA PHE A 103 10.72 -8.85 9.76
C PHE A 103 10.32 -9.00 8.28
N ASN A 104 9.03 -8.97 7.96
CA ASN A 104 8.53 -9.09 6.60
C ASN A 104 9.04 -7.96 5.70
N LEU A 105 9.00 -6.71 6.17
CA LEU A 105 9.55 -5.57 5.43
C LEU A 105 11.03 -5.75 5.12
N ARG A 106 11.83 -6.15 6.11
CA ARG A 106 13.27 -6.40 5.94
C ARG A 106 13.54 -7.57 5.01
N ALA A 107 12.77 -8.66 5.11
CA ALA A 107 12.89 -9.81 4.23
C ALA A 107 12.59 -9.46 2.76
N MET A 108 11.75 -8.45 2.51
CA MET A 108 11.47 -7.89 1.18
C MET A 108 12.49 -6.84 0.74
N GLY A 109 13.56 -6.62 1.51
CA GLY A 109 14.65 -5.71 1.15
C GLY A 109 14.49 -4.27 1.63
N ALA A 110 13.44 -3.94 2.40
CA ALA A 110 13.26 -2.59 2.92
C ALA A 110 14.22 -2.30 4.09
N GLU A 111 14.82 -1.12 4.09
CA GLU A 111 15.40 -0.54 5.29
C GLU A 111 14.29 -0.07 6.22
N VAL A 112 14.37 -0.43 7.51
CA VAL A 112 13.35 -0.09 8.50
C VAL A 112 13.97 0.78 9.56
N ILE A 113 13.44 2.00 9.70
CA ILE A 113 13.77 2.97 10.73
C ILE A 113 12.66 2.97 11.77
N LEU A 114 13.00 2.59 13.01
CA LEU A 114 12.07 2.63 14.13
C LEU A 114 12.14 3.99 14.80
N THR A 115 10.96 4.51 15.18
CA THR A 115 10.84 5.75 15.92
C THR A 115 9.85 5.61 17.07
N ARG A 116 9.78 6.60 17.94
CA ARG A 116 8.93 6.60 19.12
C ARG A 116 7.45 6.58 18.76
N SER A 117 6.69 5.74 19.45
CA SER A 117 5.22 5.64 19.31
C SER A 117 4.45 6.51 20.29
N ASP A 118 5.12 7.08 21.30
CA ASP A 118 4.53 7.90 22.36
C ASP A 118 4.55 9.42 22.07
N VAL A 119 4.90 9.79 20.83
CA VAL A 119 4.95 11.19 20.36
C VAL A 119 3.93 11.45 19.28
N GLY A 120 3.44 12.69 19.21
CA GLY A 120 2.45 13.15 18.21
C GLY A 120 3.05 14.08 17.15
N ARG A 121 2.19 14.50 16.23
CA ARG A 121 2.54 15.44 15.16
C ARG A 121 3.22 16.71 15.71
N GLY A 122 4.27 17.15 15.04
CA GLY A 122 5.10 18.29 15.45
C GLY A 122 6.30 17.92 16.33
N HIS A 123 6.37 16.68 16.82
CA HIS A 123 7.58 16.19 17.49
C HIS A 123 8.59 15.67 16.44
N PRO A 124 9.91 15.96 16.58
CA PRO A 124 10.92 15.54 15.59
C PRO A 124 10.97 14.03 15.33
N GLU A 125 10.55 13.21 16.30
CA GLU A 125 10.48 11.76 16.19
C GLU A 125 9.07 11.25 15.83
N TYR A 126 8.12 12.12 15.51
CA TYR A 126 6.84 11.66 14.96
C TYR A 126 7.07 11.02 13.59
N TYR A 127 6.59 9.79 13.41
CA TYR A 127 6.98 8.95 12.27
C TYR A 127 6.78 9.60 10.88
N GLN A 128 5.71 10.39 10.69
CA GLN A 128 5.47 11.08 9.41
C GLN A 128 6.46 12.22 9.19
N ASP A 129 6.72 13.04 10.22
CA ASP A 129 7.66 14.15 10.13
C ASP A 129 9.10 13.64 9.97
N LEU A 130 9.43 12.53 10.65
CA LEU A 130 10.71 11.84 10.48
C LEU A 130 10.86 11.26 9.06
N GLY A 131 9.82 10.62 8.53
CA GLY A 131 9.86 10.05 7.18
C GLY A 131 10.13 11.10 6.11
N LYS A 132 9.43 12.24 6.20
CA LYS A 132 9.69 13.38 5.31
C LYS A 132 11.12 13.88 5.41
N ARG A 133 11.63 14.08 6.64
CA ARG A 133 13.01 14.52 6.86
C ARG A 133 14.03 13.52 6.32
N VAL A 134 13.83 12.23 6.55
CA VAL A 134 14.72 11.16 6.01
C VAL A 134 14.76 11.21 4.48
N ALA A 135 13.62 11.44 3.83
CA ALA A 135 13.57 11.59 2.37
C ALA A 135 14.38 12.82 1.92
N GLU A 136 14.18 13.97 2.55
CA GLU A 136 14.91 15.21 2.25
C GLU A 136 16.43 15.05 2.45
N GLU A 137 16.86 14.48 3.58
CA GLU A 137 18.29 14.27 3.91
C GLU A 137 18.98 13.30 2.94
N ARG A 138 18.25 12.33 2.39
CA ARG A 138 18.79 11.32 1.46
C ARG A 138 18.60 11.68 -0.02
N GLY A 139 17.92 12.77 -0.33
CA GLY A 139 17.53 13.09 -1.70
C GLY A 139 16.62 12.02 -2.31
N ALA A 140 15.79 11.36 -1.48
CA ALA A 140 14.90 10.28 -1.84
C ALA A 140 13.47 10.80 -2.05
N TYR A 141 12.66 10.04 -2.80
CA TYR A 141 11.28 10.40 -3.06
C TYR A 141 10.38 10.01 -1.87
N PHE A 142 9.65 10.98 -1.32
CA PHE A 142 8.69 10.75 -0.25
C PHE A 142 7.32 10.43 -0.84
N ILE A 143 6.84 9.21 -0.67
CA ILE A 143 5.54 8.74 -1.20
C ILE A 143 4.37 9.53 -0.63
N ASN A 144 4.38 9.81 0.70
CA ASN A 144 3.35 10.60 1.38
C ASN A 144 1.92 10.08 1.14
N GLN A 145 1.65 8.83 1.45
CA GLN A 145 0.35 8.18 1.17
C GLN A 145 -0.89 8.99 1.57
N PHE A 146 -0.80 9.80 2.62
CA PHE A 146 -1.94 10.57 3.12
C PHE A 146 -2.22 11.85 2.32
N GLY A 147 -1.23 12.36 1.61
CA GLY A 147 -1.35 13.55 0.75
C GLY A 147 -1.19 13.27 -0.73
N ASN A 148 -0.90 12.03 -1.11
CA ASN A 148 -0.64 11.64 -2.49
C ASN A 148 -1.95 11.39 -3.24
N PRO A 149 -2.26 12.13 -4.32
CA PRO A 149 -3.49 11.96 -5.10
C PRO A 149 -3.58 10.61 -5.81
N ASP A 150 -2.44 9.96 -6.05
CA ASP A 150 -2.39 8.66 -6.73
C ASP A 150 -2.89 7.52 -5.82
N ASN A 151 -3.02 7.76 -4.50
CA ASN A 151 -3.65 6.82 -3.58
C ASN A 151 -5.15 6.67 -3.86
N PRO A 152 -6.00 7.72 -3.80
CA PRO A 152 -7.41 7.57 -4.17
C PRO A 152 -7.59 7.16 -5.65
N LEU A 153 -6.71 7.57 -6.55
CA LEU A 153 -6.75 7.19 -7.96
C LEU A 153 -6.69 5.66 -8.15
N ALA A 154 -5.92 4.93 -7.35
CA ALA A 154 -5.87 3.47 -7.38
C ALA A 154 -7.25 2.82 -7.18
N HIS A 155 -8.08 3.43 -6.35
CA HIS A 155 -9.42 2.93 -6.07
C HIS A 155 -10.44 3.39 -7.10
N GLU A 156 -10.32 4.63 -7.57
CA GLU A 156 -11.17 5.18 -8.63
C GLU A 156 -11.02 4.41 -9.95
N MET A 157 -9.78 4.09 -10.33
CA MET A 157 -9.48 3.42 -11.59
C MET A 157 -9.45 1.87 -11.50
N GLY A 158 -9.40 1.32 -10.31
CA GLY A 158 -9.27 -0.12 -10.10
C GLY A 158 -10.38 -0.70 -9.23
N THR A 159 -10.38 -0.45 -7.93
CA THR A 159 -11.27 -1.10 -6.97
C THR A 159 -12.75 -0.83 -7.28
N ALA A 160 -13.11 0.42 -7.57
CA ALA A 160 -14.49 0.81 -7.83
C ALA A 160 -15.05 0.19 -9.14
N PRO A 161 -14.35 0.24 -10.29
CA PRO A 161 -14.79 -0.46 -11.49
C PRO A 161 -14.98 -1.97 -11.29
N GLU A 162 -14.05 -2.62 -10.58
CA GLU A 162 -14.18 -4.06 -10.26
C GLU A 162 -15.45 -4.36 -9.47
N ILE A 163 -15.77 -3.53 -8.46
CA ILE A 163 -16.99 -3.70 -7.65
C ILE A 163 -18.23 -3.53 -8.53
N VAL A 164 -18.28 -2.48 -9.34
CA VAL A 164 -19.42 -2.22 -10.24
C VAL A 164 -19.63 -3.38 -11.23
N GLU A 165 -18.55 -3.89 -11.81
CA GLU A 165 -18.61 -5.02 -12.74
C GLU A 165 -19.09 -6.29 -12.03
N GLN A 166 -18.52 -6.62 -10.88
CA GLN A 166 -18.87 -7.83 -10.11
C GLN A 166 -20.32 -7.82 -9.58
N MET A 167 -20.85 -6.63 -9.31
CA MET A 167 -22.22 -6.44 -8.85
C MET A 167 -23.22 -6.25 -10.01
N GLY A 168 -22.75 -6.15 -11.27
CA GLY A 168 -23.60 -5.90 -12.43
C GLY A 168 -24.33 -4.54 -12.36
N GLY A 169 -23.80 -3.60 -11.59
CA GLY A 169 -24.41 -2.27 -11.35
C GLY A 169 -25.52 -2.26 -10.31
N ASP A 170 -25.82 -3.38 -9.65
CA ASP A 170 -26.82 -3.50 -8.56
C ASP A 170 -26.17 -3.11 -7.22
N LEU A 171 -26.07 -1.80 -6.99
CA LEU A 171 -25.45 -1.18 -5.82
C LEU A 171 -26.36 -0.06 -5.30
N ASP A 172 -26.62 -0.04 -3.98
CA ASP A 172 -27.30 1.04 -3.27
C ASP A 172 -26.34 2.11 -2.77
#